data_2e45fa3952656a4fd0b44f4964705505
#
_entry.id   2e45fa3952656a4fd0b44f4964705505
#
_cell.length_a   1.000
_cell.length_b   1.000
_cell.length_c   1.000
_cell.angle_alpha   90.00
_cell.angle_beta   90.00
_cell.angle_gamma   90.00
#
_symmetry.space_group_name_H-M   'P 1'
#
loop_
_entity.id
_entity.type
_entity.pdbx_description
1 polymer ?
#
loop_
_entity_poly.entity_id
_entity_poly.type
_entity_poly.pdbx_seq_one_letter_code
_entity_poly.pdbx_strand_id
1 'polypeptide(L)'
;MSTTTEIAKANVKKDRTRSILIIISIALTTLLLTAVSGAGYGIIRLQLVNAAELYGEFYGVYRDVTMESIEEMRRHAAFEEIGLSADYAEVDSDKTLILTCMDEKARAMSHTENAIVEGRYPEAENEIAAAPMFFRQLGVEDPRIGDRVTIALRTDLRSTYKPEEFVIYGLLRQGEIETDFMAACTSVKYYEKSVAA
;
A
#
# COMPACT_ATOMS: atom_id res chain seq x y z
N MET A 1 -32.16 38.90 38.78
CA MET A 1 -32.04 37.44 38.70
C MET A 1 -33.43 36.87 38.47
N SER A 2 -33.59 35.98 37.48
CA SER A 2 -34.90 35.46 37.07
C SER A 2 -35.47 34.56 38.17
N THR A 3 -36.79 34.74 38.50
CA THR A 3 -37.56 33.90 39.43
C THR A 3 -37.42 32.39 39.15
N THR A 4 -37.24 32.02 37.91
CA THR A 4 -36.95 30.62 37.47
C THR A 4 -35.66 30.06 38.05
N THR A 5 -34.60 30.88 38.19
CA THR A 5 -33.31 30.45 38.73
C THR A 5 -33.37 30.21 40.24
N GLU A 6 -34.21 30.98 40.97
CA GLU A 6 -34.42 30.79 42.42
C GLU A 6 -35.24 29.55 42.71
N ILE A 7 -36.29 29.29 41.93
CA ILE A 7 -37.10 28.07 42.04
C ILE A 7 -36.27 26.83 41.75
N ALA A 8 -35.42 26.87 40.70
CA ALA A 8 -34.53 25.78 40.39
C ALA A 8 -33.53 25.49 41.52
N LYS A 9 -32.92 26.54 42.13
CA LYS A 9 -32.03 26.39 43.30
C LYS A 9 -32.73 25.81 44.51
N ALA A 10 -33.96 26.22 44.78
CA ALA A 10 -34.76 25.70 45.91
C ALA A 10 -35.09 24.20 45.73
N ASN A 11 -35.46 23.78 44.51
CA ASN A 11 -35.73 22.38 44.20
C ASN A 11 -34.50 21.50 44.30
N VAL A 12 -33.33 21.94 43.80
CA VAL A 12 -32.06 21.22 43.94
C VAL A 12 -31.65 21.07 45.39
N LYS A 13 -31.95 22.06 46.26
CA LYS A 13 -31.62 22.00 47.69
C LYS A 13 -32.56 21.09 48.48
N LYS A 14 -33.80 20.90 48.03
CA LYS A 14 -34.82 20.06 48.71
C LYS A 14 -34.57 18.57 48.41
N ASP A 15 -34.19 18.21 47.16
CA ASP A 15 -33.96 16.83 46.74
C ASP A 15 -32.51 16.62 46.31
N ARG A 16 -31.56 16.88 47.18
CA ARG A 16 -30.10 16.79 46.89
C ARG A 16 -29.67 15.47 46.30
N THR A 17 -30.13 14.35 46.85
CA THR A 17 -29.74 13.01 46.40
C THR A 17 -30.20 12.75 44.96
N ARG A 18 -31.44 13.14 44.63
CA ARG A 18 -31.99 12.99 43.28
C ARG A 18 -31.26 13.86 42.27
N SER A 19 -30.94 15.11 42.64
CA SER A 19 -30.18 16.02 41.76
C SER A 19 -28.76 15.54 41.50
N ILE A 20 -28.09 15.01 42.52
CA ILE A 20 -26.74 14.43 42.37
C ILE A 20 -26.76 13.20 41.44
N LEU A 21 -27.74 12.30 41.60
CA LEU A 21 -27.89 11.15 40.73
C LEU A 21 -28.11 11.53 39.27
N ILE A 22 -28.93 12.55 39.01
CA ILE A 22 -29.16 13.05 37.64
C ILE A 22 -27.86 13.63 37.04
N ILE A 23 -27.11 14.43 37.80
CA ILE A 23 -25.86 15.02 37.37
C ILE A 23 -24.83 13.91 37.05
N ILE A 24 -24.69 12.90 37.92
CA ILE A 24 -23.80 11.77 37.71
C ILE A 24 -24.21 10.99 36.46
N SER A 25 -25.52 10.73 36.28
CA SER A 25 -26.02 10.02 35.08
C SER A 25 -25.69 10.77 33.79
N ILE A 26 -25.92 12.08 33.77
CA ILE A 26 -25.61 12.90 32.59
C ILE A 26 -24.07 12.90 32.33
N ALA A 27 -23.28 13.09 33.38
CA ALA A 27 -21.84 13.10 33.29
C ALA A 27 -21.30 11.74 32.77
N LEU A 28 -21.85 10.63 33.26
CA LEU A 28 -21.44 9.28 32.83
C LEU A 28 -21.83 8.99 31.39
N THR A 29 -23.05 9.42 31.00
CA THR A 29 -23.53 9.27 29.62
C THR A 29 -22.69 10.08 28.64
N THR A 30 -22.36 11.33 28.96
CA THR A 30 -21.51 12.16 28.11
C THR A 30 -20.09 11.61 28.02
N LEU A 31 -19.54 11.13 29.13
CA LEU A 31 -18.21 10.51 29.17
C LEU A 31 -18.17 9.26 28.29
N LEU A 32 -19.15 8.36 28.40
CA LEU A 32 -19.26 7.18 27.57
C LEU A 32 -19.38 7.52 26.09
N LEU A 33 -20.24 8.48 25.75
CA LEU A 33 -20.44 8.91 24.36
C LEU A 33 -19.13 9.46 23.77
N THR A 34 -18.42 10.28 24.53
CA THR A 34 -17.15 10.87 24.12
C THR A 34 -16.05 9.80 23.96
N ALA A 35 -15.99 8.85 24.90
CA ALA A 35 -15.01 7.76 24.85
C ALA A 35 -15.24 6.85 23.64
N VAL A 36 -16.50 6.45 23.38
CA VAL A 36 -16.85 5.61 22.22
C VAL A 36 -16.56 6.33 20.90
N SER A 37 -16.96 7.61 20.80
CA SER A 37 -16.69 8.41 19.59
C SER A 37 -15.21 8.63 19.36
N GLY A 38 -14.44 8.90 20.41
CA GLY A 38 -12.99 9.07 20.32
C GLY A 38 -12.26 7.79 19.93
N ALA A 39 -12.65 6.65 20.52
CA ALA A 39 -12.10 5.35 20.16
C ALA A 39 -12.43 4.98 18.70
N GLY A 40 -13.68 5.19 18.27
CA GLY A 40 -14.12 4.95 16.89
C GLY A 40 -13.31 5.76 15.88
N TYR A 41 -13.14 7.05 16.13
CA TYR A 41 -12.33 7.92 15.27
C TYR A 41 -10.85 7.49 15.24
N GLY A 42 -10.29 7.11 16.39
CA GLY A 42 -8.90 6.63 16.49
C GLY A 42 -8.67 5.36 15.67
N ILE A 43 -9.59 4.39 15.72
CA ILE A 43 -9.52 3.15 14.96
C ILE A 43 -9.58 3.43 13.45
N ILE A 44 -10.54 4.26 13.01
CA ILE A 44 -10.67 4.62 11.59
C ILE A 44 -9.40 5.30 11.09
N ARG A 45 -8.87 6.25 11.85
CA ARG A 45 -7.64 6.96 11.48
C ARG A 45 -6.44 6.02 11.40
N LEU A 46 -6.31 5.10 12.35
CA LEU A 46 -5.24 4.10 12.34
C LEU A 46 -5.34 3.18 11.10
N GLN A 47 -6.56 2.74 10.76
CA GLN A 47 -6.77 1.92 9.56
C GLN A 47 -6.44 2.69 8.28
N LEU A 48 -6.77 3.97 8.17
CA LEU A 48 -6.42 4.80 7.02
C LEU A 48 -4.90 4.99 6.88
N VAL A 49 -4.21 5.24 7.98
CA VAL A 49 -2.74 5.37 7.98
C VAL A 49 -2.09 4.05 7.57
N ASN A 50 -2.50 2.93 8.17
CA ASN A 50 -1.98 1.62 7.80
C ASN A 50 -2.29 1.25 6.34
N ALA A 51 -3.47 1.62 5.83
CA ALA A 51 -3.82 1.39 4.43
C ALA A 51 -2.94 2.23 3.50
N ALA A 52 -2.70 3.50 3.82
CA ALA A 52 -1.80 4.36 3.04
C ALA A 52 -0.35 3.85 3.04
N GLU A 53 0.15 3.34 4.18
CA GLU A 53 1.47 2.73 4.26
C GLU A 53 1.59 1.42 3.45
N LEU A 54 0.53 0.60 3.41
CA LEU A 54 0.54 -0.70 2.73
C LEU A 54 0.24 -0.59 1.23
N TYR A 55 -0.69 0.28 0.86
CA TYR A 55 -1.21 0.37 -0.51
C TYR A 55 -0.81 1.65 -1.25
N GLY A 56 -0.22 2.61 -0.56
CA GLY A 56 0.15 3.91 -1.11
C GLY A 56 -0.95 4.98 -1.01
N GLU A 57 -0.60 6.18 -1.45
CA GLU A 57 -1.48 7.37 -1.42
C GLU A 57 -1.99 7.69 -2.83
N PHE A 58 -2.95 6.91 -3.32
CA PHE A 58 -3.60 7.18 -4.61
C PHE A 58 -5.12 7.00 -4.52
N TYR A 59 -5.86 7.75 -5.30
CA TYR A 59 -7.33 7.74 -5.30
C TYR A 59 -7.95 6.57 -6.06
N GLY A 60 -7.21 5.97 -6.99
CA GLY A 60 -7.72 4.86 -7.77
C GLY A 60 -6.67 4.22 -8.65
N VAL A 61 -6.95 2.99 -9.06
CA VAL A 61 -6.15 2.22 -10.00
C VAL A 61 -7.02 1.89 -11.20
N TYR A 62 -6.57 2.29 -12.37
CA TYR A 62 -7.18 1.92 -13.65
C TYR A 62 -6.34 0.80 -14.24
N ARG A 63 -6.97 -0.32 -14.58
CA ARG A 63 -6.31 -1.49 -15.15
C ARG A 63 -6.57 -1.61 -16.63
N ASP A 64 -5.67 -2.27 -17.34
CA ASP A 64 -5.79 -2.56 -18.79
C ASP A 64 -6.01 -1.30 -19.64
N VAL A 65 -5.30 -0.22 -19.30
CA VAL A 65 -5.45 1.09 -19.93
C VAL A 65 -4.52 1.19 -21.12
N THR A 66 -5.04 1.67 -22.26
CA THR A 66 -4.22 1.92 -23.47
C THR A 66 -3.40 3.20 -23.31
N MET A 67 -2.29 3.31 -24.05
CA MET A 67 -1.47 4.54 -24.06
C MET A 67 -2.27 5.78 -24.50
N GLU A 68 -3.23 5.61 -25.42
CA GLU A 68 -4.11 6.68 -25.83
C GLU A 68 -5.00 7.20 -24.69
N SER A 69 -5.59 6.29 -23.93
CA SER A 69 -6.39 6.63 -22.75
C SER A 69 -5.54 7.30 -21.64
N ILE A 70 -4.28 6.89 -21.48
CA ILE A 70 -3.36 7.53 -20.53
C ILE A 70 -3.10 8.98 -20.93
N GLU A 71 -2.90 9.25 -22.24
CA GLU A 71 -2.70 10.60 -22.76
C GLU A 71 -3.94 11.48 -22.60
N GLU A 72 -5.13 10.91 -22.74
CA GLU A 72 -6.38 11.62 -22.45
C GLU A 72 -6.52 11.94 -20.97
N MET A 73 -6.24 10.97 -20.07
CA MET A 73 -6.26 11.17 -18.62
C MET A 73 -5.30 12.29 -18.19
N ARG A 74 -4.09 12.33 -18.76
CA ARG A 74 -3.08 13.37 -18.45
C ARG A 74 -3.54 14.78 -18.80
N ARG A 75 -4.45 14.92 -19.78
CA ARG A 75 -5.02 16.22 -20.19
C ARG A 75 -6.24 16.61 -19.36
N HIS A 76 -6.80 15.67 -18.62
CA HIS A 76 -8.03 15.90 -17.87
C HIS A 76 -7.74 16.52 -16.50
N ALA A 77 -8.37 17.66 -16.22
CA ALA A 77 -8.13 18.45 -15.01
C ALA A 77 -8.49 17.73 -13.66
N ALA A 78 -9.16 16.58 -13.74
CA ALA A 78 -9.48 15.79 -12.55
C ALA A 78 -8.31 14.94 -12.04
N PHE A 79 -7.26 14.75 -12.85
CA PHE A 79 -6.07 14.00 -12.46
C PHE A 79 -4.92 14.96 -12.20
N GLU A 80 -4.46 15.02 -10.97
CA GLU A 80 -3.32 15.84 -10.56
C GLU A 80 -2.01 15.17 -10.97
N GLU A 81 -1.91 13.87 -10.69
CA GLU A 81 -0.77 13.04 -11.07
C GLU A 81 -1.22 11.65 -11.51
N ILE A 82 -0.48 11.08 -12.46
CA ILE A 82 -0.67 9.71 -12.96
C ILE A 82 0.67 9.01 -12.93
N GLY A 83 0.75 7.95 -12.14
CA GLY A 83 1.85 6.99 -12.12
C GLY A 83 1.51 5.76 -12.96
N LEU A 84 2.50 5.19 -13.62
CA LEU A 84 2.36 4.01 -14.48
C LEU A 84 3.04 2.80 -13.84
N SER A 85 2.30 1.70 -13.78
CA SER A 85 2.79 0.39 -13.34
C SER A 85 2.36 -0.66 -14.36
N ALA A 86 3.23 -1.61 -14.65
CA ALA A 86 2.90 -2.73 -15.53
C ALA A 86 3.40 -4.05 -14.93
N ASP A 87 2.48 -5.02 -14.83
CA ASP A 87 2.77 -6.42 -14.59
C ASP A 87 2.90 -7.07 -15.97
N TYR A 88 4.08 -7.51 -16.37
CA TYR A 88 4.33 -7.77 -17.79
C TYR A 88 4.99 -9.12 -18.09
N ALA A 89 5.53 -9.80 -17.11
CA ALA A 89 6.16 -11.10 -17.31
C ALA A 89 5.84 -12.06 -16.18
N GLU A 90 5.62 -13.31 -16.53
CA GLU A 90 5.42 -14.42 -15.62
C GLU A 90 6.72 -15.23 -15.52
N VAL A 91 7.04 -15.67 -14.32
CA VAL A 91 8.23 -16.47 -14.04
C VAL A 91 7.85 -17.95 -13.95
N ASP A 92 8.69 -18.83 -14.51
CA ASP A 92 8.52 -20.28 -14.41
C ASP A 92 8.76 -20.76 -12.97
N SER A 93 7.69 -20.99 -12.26
CA SER A 93 7.69 -21.38 -10.84
C SER A 93 6.41 -22.10 -10.47
N ASP A 94 6.45 -22.88 -9.39
CA ASP A 94 5.27 -23.52 -8.80
C ASP A 94 4.30 -22.49 -8.17
N LYS A 95 4.79 -21.29 -7.86
CA LYS A 95 3.99 -20.15 -7.35
C LYS A 95 3.82 -19.09 -8.44
N THR A 96 2.83 -18.24 -8.29
CA THR A 96 2.62 -17.10 -9.18
C THR A 96 3.65 -16.01 -8.92
N LEU A 97 4.75 -16.06 -9.66
CA LEU A 97 5.78 -15.04 -9.64
C LEU A 97 5.68 -14.17 -10.89
N ILE A 98 5.64 -12.85 -10.69
CA ILE A 98 5.55 -11.88 -11.80
C ILE A 98 6.66 -10.83 -11.73
N LEU A 99 7.01 -10.29 -12.90
CA LEU A 99 7.82 -9.09 -12.98
C LEU A 99 6.93 -7.87 -13.19
N THR A 100 7.17 -6.86 -12.38
CA THR A 100 6.50 -5.56 -12.46
C THR A 100 7.50 -4.45 -12.67
N CYS A 101 7.10 -3.40 -13.35
CA CYS A 101 7.85 -2.15 -13.39
C CYS A 101 6.94 -0.99 -13.00
N MET A 102 7.54 0.05 -12.43
CA MET A 102 6.85 1.28 -12.03
C MET A 102 7.68 2.48 -12.46
N ASP A 103 7.00 3.51 -12.98
CA ASP A 103 7.64 4.81 -13.18
C ASP A 103 7.88 5.51 -11.84
N GLU A 104 8.60 6.63 -11.86
CA GLU A 104 8.97 7.37 -10.66
C GLU A 104 7.73 7.83 -9.87
N LYS A 105 6.66 8.24 -10.57
CA LYS A 105 5.42 8.69 -9.95
C LYS A 105 4.66 7.54 -9.28
N ALA A 106 4.54 6.40 -9.96
CA ALA A 106 3.92 5.21 -9.37
C ALA A 106 4.67 4.74 -8.12
N ARG A 107 6.00 4.76 -8.15
CA ARG A 107 6.84 4.41 -6.98
C ARG A 107 6.62 5.37 -5.80
N ALA A 108 6.54 6.66 -6.08
CA ALA A 108 6.27 7.66 -5.05
C ALA A 108 4.89 7.47 -4.42
N MET A 109 3.85 7.27 -5.26
CA MET A 109 2.47 7.06 -4.81
C MET A 109 2.29 5.75 -4.02
N SER A 110 2.98 4.69 -4.41
CA SER A 110 2.90 3.38 -3.75
C SER A 110 3.89 3.22 -2.59
N HIS A 111 4.67 4.25 -2.29
CA HIS A 111 5.72 4.21 -1.26
C HIS A 111 6.71 3.04 -1.42
N THR A 112 6.93 2.58 -2.65
CA THR A 112 7.81 1.44 -2.96
C THR A 112 9.22 1.62 -2.40
N GLU A 113 9.73 2.85 -2.37
CA GLU A 113 11.03 3.19 -1.79
C GLU A 113 11.10 2.82 -0.28
N ASN A 114 9.99 2.97 0.45
CA ASN A 114 9.91 2.61 1.87
C ASN A 114 9.90 1.08 2.10
N ALA A 115 9.60 0.32 1.07
CA ALA A 115 9.66 -1.13 1.13
C ALA A 115 11.08 -1.68 0.92
N ILE A 116 12.02 -0.88 0.43
CA ILE A 116 13.40 -1.29 0.22
C ILE A 116 14.11 -1.35 1.57
N VAL A 117 14.61 -2.53 1.93
CA VAL A 117 15.35 -2.78 3.16
C VAL A 117 16.85 -2.61 2.93
N GLU A 118 17.33 -3.03 1.75
CA GLU A 118 18.73 -2.97 1.35
C GLU A 118 18.83 -2.69 -0.15
N GLY A 119 19.81 -1.88 -0.55
CA GLY A 119 20.02 -1.51 -1.95
C GLY A 119 19.11 -0.38 -2.43
N ARG A 120 18.66 -0.48 -3.68
CA ARG A 120 17.83 0.54 -4.34
C ARG A 120 16.85 -0.07 -5.35
N TYR A 121 15.93 0.74 -5.85
CA TYR A 121 15.08 0.35 -6.98
C TYR A 121 15.89 0.15 -8.27
N PRO A 122 15.55 -0.84 -9.12
CA PRO A 122 16.24 -1.11 -10.38
C PRO A 122 16.16 0.06 -11.38
N GLU A 123 17.30 0.42 -11.98
CA GLU A 123 17.40 1.49 -12.97
C GLU A 123 17.99 0.99 -14.31
N ALA A 124 18.88 -0.02 -14.26
CA ALA A 124 19.46 -0.63 -15.45
C ALA A 124 18.64 -1.85 -15.92
N GLU A 125 18.83 -2.26 -17.17
CA GLU A 125 18.07 -3.33 -17.79
C GLU A 125 18.21 -4.69 -17.11
N ASN A 126 19.34 -4.95 -16.48
CA ASN A 126 19.63 -6.24 -15.84
C ASN A 126 19.51 -6.21 -14.32
N GLU A 127 18.90 -5.19 -13.76
CA GLU A 127 18.69 -5.04 -12.32
C GLU A 127 17.33 -5.53 -11.90
N ILE A 128 17.27 -6.19 -10.73
CA ILE A 128 16.03 -6.68 -10.12
C ILE A 128 16.00 -6.38 -8.63
N ALA A 129 14.80 -6.09 -8.11
CA ALA A 129 14.56 -5.96 -6.69
C ALA A 129 13.31 -6.75 -6.31
N ALA A 130 13.41 -7.55 -5.25
CA ALA A 130 12.29 -8.34 -4.74
C ALA A 130 12.46 -8.67 -3.26
N ALA A 131 11.41 -9.20 -2.64
CA ALA A 131 11.52 -9.77 -1.31
C ALA A 131 12.41 -11.03 -1.33
N PRO A 132 13.15 -11.34 -0.25
CA PRO A 132 14.02 -12.53 -0.20
C PRO A 132 13.30 -13.84 -0.54
N MET A 133 12.02 -13.96 -0.19
CA MET A 133 11.20 -15.13 -0.50
C MET A 133 11.04 -15.36 -2.01
N PHE A 134 10.96 -14.31 -2.82
CA PHE A 134 10.92 -14.42 -4.29
C PHE A 134 12.13 -15.17 -4.82
N PHE A 135 13.32 -14.78 -4.38
CA PHE A 135 14.58 -15.41 -4.81
C PHE A 135 14.73 -16.85 -4.27
N ARG A 136 14.20 -17.13 -3.08
CA ARG A 136 14.19 -18.49 -2.52
C ARG A 136 13.35 -19.45 -3.36
N GLN A 137 12.24 -18.99 -3.94
CA GLN A 137 11.45 -19.81 -4.87
C GLN A 137 12.25 -20.15 -6.16
N LEU A 138 13.25 -19.37 -6.49
CA LEU A 138 14.17 -19.60 -7.61
C LEU A 138 15.44 -20.36 -7.21
N GLY A 139 15.51 -20.88 -5.96
CA GLY A 139 16.62 -21.66 -5.47
C GLY A 139 17.80 -20.84 -4.88
N VAL A 140 17.62 -19.53 -4.70
CA VAL A 140 18.64 -18.66 -4.04
C VAL A 140 18.26 -18.53 -2.56
N GLU A 141 18.90 -19.31 -1.68
CA GLU A 141 18.53 -19.37 -0.25
C GLU A 141 18.84 -18.08 0.53
N ASP A 142 19.98 -17.44 0.25
CA ASP A 142 20.46 -16.23 0.95
C ASP A 142 20.79 -15.13 -0.08
N PRO A 143 19.78 -14.47 -0.66
CA PRO A 143 19.99 -13.47 -1.69
C PRO A 143 20.69 -12.23 -1.15
N ARG A 144 21.71 -11.74 -1.85
CA ARG A 144 22.50 -10.54 -1.51
C ARG A 144 22.56 -9.57 -2.65
N ILE A 145 22.74 -8.30 -2.33
CA ILE A 145 22.98 -7.27 -3.34
C ILE A 145 24.24 -7.61 -4.13
N GLY A 146 24.14 -7.59 -5.47
CA GLY A 146 25.20 -7.94 -6.40
C GLY A 146 25.17 -9.38 -6.89
N ASP A 147 24.38 -10.26 -6.28
CA ASP A 147 24.23 -11.64 -6.75
C ASP A 147 23.54 -11.67 -8.11
N ARG A 148 23.95 -12.64 -8.93
CA ARG A 148 23.32 -12.92 -10.22
C ARG A 148 22.31 -14.03 -10.10
N VAL A 149 21.14 -13.81 -10.69
CA VAL A 149 20.07 -14.79 -10.74
C VAL A 149 19.60 -14.96 -12.17
N THR A 150 19.45 -16.21 -12.61
CA THR A 150 18.85 -16.52 -13.91
C THR A 150 17.38 -16.86 -13.68
N ILE A 151 16.50 -16.14 -14.35
CA ILE A 151 15.06 -16.27 -14.22
C ILE A 151 14.49 -16.70 -15.56
N ALA A 152 13.79 -17.83 -15.60
CA ALA A 152 13.04 -18.24 -16.76
C ALA A 152 11.71 -17.49 -16.78
N LEU A 153 11.48 -16.64 -17.76
CA LEU A 153 10.32 -15.78 -17.84
C LEU A 153 9.65 -15.80 -19.21
N ARG A 154 8.36 -15.45 -19.24
CA ARG A 154 7.59 -15.23 -20.48
C ARG A 154 6.79 -13.94 -20.36
N THR A 155 6.71 -13.19 -21.45
CA THR A 155 5.93 -11.94 -21.55
C THR A 155 4.56 -12.16 -22.19
N ASP A 156 4.34 -13.30 -22.83
CA ASP A 156 3.07 -13.70 -23.43
C ASP A 156 2.73 -15.14 -23.01
N LEU A 157 1.50 -15.41 -22.67
CA LEU A 157 0.98 -16.74 -22.31
C LEU A 157 1.20 -17.80 -23.40
N ARG A 158 1.38 -17.40 -24.66
CA ARG A 158 1.64 -18.29 -25.78
C ARG A 158 3.12 -18.52 -26.05
N SER A 159 3.98 -17.73 -25.41
CA SER A 159 5.45 -17.86 -25.58
C SER A 159 6.04 -18.91 -24.62
N THR A 160 7.19 -19.45 -25.01
CA THR A 160 7.98 -20.32 -24.12
C THR A 160 8.78 -19.48 -23.14
N TYR A 161 9.01 -20.03 -21.95
CA TYR A 161 9.91 -19.41 -20.98
C TYR A 161 11.32 -19.29 -21.54
N LYS A 162 11.92 -18.12 -21.41
CA LYS A 162 13.29 -17.83 -21.81
C LYS A 162 14.12 -17.46 -20.59
N PRO A 163 15.34 -18.00 -20.43
CA PRO A 163 16.20 -17.62 -19.32
C PRO A 163 16.78 -16.22 -19.57
N GLU A 164 16.66 -15.36 -18.57
CA GLU A 164 17.24 -14.00 -18.53
C GLU A 164 18.08 -13.85 -17.26
N GLU A 165 19.21 -13.15 -17.36
CA GLU A 165 20.13 -12.95 -16.25
C GLU A 165 19.91 -11.56 -15.61
N PHE A 166 19.68 -11.54 -14.31
CA PHE A 166 19.52 -10.32 -13.52
C PHE A 166 20.55 -10.25 -12.40
N VAL A 167 20.83 -9.03 -11.96
CA VAL A 167 21.63 -8.74 -10.78
C VAL A 167 20.71 -8.18 -9.70
N ILE A 168 20.80 -8.70 -8.49
CA ILE A 168 20.00 -8.24 -7.35
C ILE A 168 20.53 -6.87 -6.90
N TYR A 169 19.71 -5.82 -7.02
CA TYR A 169 20.06 -4.46 -6.61
C TYR A 169 19.21 -3.91 -5.48
N GLY A 170 18.11 -4.60 -5.16
CA GLY A 170 17.26 -4.23 -4.04
C GLY A 170 16.66 -5.46 -3.36
N LEU A 171 16.66 -5.44 -2.03
CA LEU A 171 15.90 -6.38 -1.21
C LEU A 171 14.74 -5.64 -0.59
N LEU A 172 13.54 -6.12 -0.88
CA LEU A 172 12.30 -5.55 -0.39
C LEU A 172 11.89 -6.22 0.93
N ARG A 173 11.15 -5.49 1.75
CA ARG A 173 10.55 -6.03 2.97
C ARG A 173 9.64 -7.19 2.62
N GLN A 174 9.83 -8.29 3.30
CA GLN A 174 8.93 -9.43 3.18
C GLN A 174 7.66 -9.15 3.98
N GLY A 175 6.49 -9.38 3.36
CA GLY A 175 5.22 -9.34 4.08
C GLY A 175 5.15 -10.42 5.15
N GLU A 176 4.35 -10.18 6.19
CA GLU A 176 4.14 -11.14 7.29
C GLU A 176 3.34 -12.37 6.85
N ILE A 177 2.59 -12.28 5.76
CA ILE A 177 1.77 -13.35 5.22
C ILE A 177 2.47 -13.96 4.02
N GLU A 178 2.70 -15.28 4.09
CA GLU A 178 3.17 -16.05 2.94
C GLU A 178 2.04 -16.10 1.89
N THR A 179 2.27 -15.48 0.73
CA THR A 179 1.32 -15.47 -0.37
C THR A 179 1.83 -16.32 -1.52
N ASP A 180 0.91 -16.95 -2.27
CA ASP A 180 1.24 -17.66 -3.50
C ASP A 180 1.54 -16.71 -4.67
N PHE A 181 1.32 -15.41 -4.47
CA PHE A 181 1.60 -14.36 -5.45
C PHE A 181 2.72 -13.46 -4.95
N MET A 182 3.77 -13.32 -5.73
CA MET A 182 4.89 -12.45 -5.43
C MET A 182 5.33 -11.69 -6.68
N ALA A 183 5.67 -10.42 -6.50
CA ALA A 183 6.17 -9.57 -7.57
C ALA A 183 7.63 -9.18 -7.32
N ALA A 184 8.40 -9.12 -8.39
CA ALA A 184 9.73 -8.53 -8.41
C ALA A 184 9.72 -7.28 -9.29
N CYS A 185 10.36 -6.23 -8.79
CA CYS A 185 10.50 -4.96 -9.51
C CYS A 185 11.69 -5.02 -10.47
N THR A 186 11.48 -4.55 -11.68
CA THR A 186 12.52 -4.33 -12.68
C THR A 186 12.50 -2.88 -13.15
N SER A 187 13.50 -2.48 -13.93
CA SER A 187 13.53 -1.13 -14.49
C SER A 187 12.53 -0.96 -15.64
N VAL A 188 12.07 0.27 -15.85
CA VAL A 188 11.26 0.63 -17.02
C VAL A 188 12.01 0.35 -18.33
N LYS A 189 13.32 0.51 -18.35
CA LYS A 189 14.16 0.20 -19.53
C LYS A 189 14.08 -1.27 -19.94
N TYR A 190 14.10 -2.19 -18.97
CA TYR A 190 13.93 -3.62 -19.24
C TYR A 190 12.53 -3.92 -19.77
N TYR A 191 11.50 -3.33 -19.16
CA TYR A 191 10.12 -3.47 -19.64
C TYR A 191 9.97 -3.03 -21.10
N GLU A 192 10.42 -1.82 -21.46
CA GLU A 192 10.37 -1.31 -22.83
C GLU A 192 11.05 -2.24 -23.83
N LYS A 193 12.21 -2.77 -23.47
CA LYS A 193 12.94 -3.75 -24.29
C LYS A 193 12.20 -5.08 -24.44
N SER A 194 11.62 -5.60 -23.34
CA SER A 194 10.95 -6.91 -23.30
C SER A 194 9.62 -6.93 -24.05
N VAL A 195 8.91 -5.80 -24.10
CA VAL A 195 7.62 -5.66 -24.82
C VAL A 195 7.82 -5.30 -26.29
N ALA A 196 8.98 -4.69 -26.66
CA ALA A 196 9.31 -4.36 -28.04
C ALA A 196 9.92 -5.56 -28.81
N ALA A 197 10.30 -6.65 -28.17
CA ALA A 197 10.92 -7.86 -28.71
C ALA A 197 9.89 -8.97 -29.01
#